data_3519fb65f8a2a42615c28fdf7e943962
#
_entry.id   3519fb65f8a2a42615c28fdf7e943962
#
_cell.length_a   1.000
_cell.length_b   1.000
_cell.length_c   1.000
_cell.angle_alpha   90.00
_cell.angle_beta   90.00
_cell.angle_gamma   90.00
#
_symmetry.space_group_name_H-M   'P 1'
#
loop_
_entity.id
_entity.type
_entity.pdbx_description
1 polymer ?
#
loop_
_entity_poly.entity_id
_entity_poly.type
_entity_poly.pdbx_seq_one_letter_code
_entity_poly.pdbx_strand_id
1 'polypeptide(L)'
;MYCTRKLTEQVWWVGGSDRRLALFENLFPITRGVSYNSYLILDEQTAVVDTVDSSISRQFLENVLHTLDGRPLDYLVINHMEPDHCASIETLLLRFPTLKLVGNAKTFAFMGQFYDFPLDGRTVTVKEGDTLSLGGHTLQFHMTPMVHWPEVMMTYESSEKLLFSADAFGSFGATGGNLFNDELNFDRDWLDDARRYYGNIVGKYGLQVQAALKKLSGLDIAMICPLHGPIWRSNLDYLLDKYDKWSRYEPEERAVAVLYASMYGDTENAVNLLAAGLADSGVKKIGRASCRERVCQYV
;
A
#
# COMPACT_ATOMS: atom_id res chain seq x y z
N MET A 1 10.69 -3.50 -22.53
CA MET A 1 9.22 -3.34 -22.78
C MET A 1 8.63 -2.65 -21.58
N TYR A 2 7.96 -1.55 -21.75
CA TYR A 2 7.44 -0.71 -20.67
C TYR A 2 5.90 -0.73 -20.63
N CYS A 3 5.34 -0.45 -19.45
CA CYS A 3 3.91 -0.32 -19.23
C CYS A 3 3.69 0.77 -18.16
N THR A 4 3.33 1.96 -18.58
CA THR A 4 3.16 3.14 -17.74
C THR A 4 1.78 3.75 -17.97
N ARG A 5 1.24 4.46 -16.97
CA ARG A 5 -0.02 5.21 -17.10
C ARG A 5 0.09 6.58 -16.46
N LYS A 6 -0.48 7.58 -17.12
CA LYS A 6 -0.66 8.90 -16.54
C LYS A 6 -1.72 8.87 -15.43
N LEU A 7 -1.39 9.50 -14.30
CA LEU A 7 -2.35 9.90 -13.29
C LEU A 7 -2.89 11.30 -13.60
N THR A 8 -1.94 12.20 -13.91
CA THR A 8 -2.18 13.59 -14.31
C THR A 8 -1.28 13.93 -15.50
N GLU A 9 -1.17 15.18 -15.89
CA GLU A 9 -0.28 15.57 -16.99
C GLU A 9 1.21 15.34 -16.66
N GLN A 10 1.59 15.46 -15.38
CA GLN A 10 2.99 15.39 -14.95
C GLN A 10 3.29 14.23 -14.02
N VAL A 11 2.28 13.49 -13.54
CA VAL A 11 2.44 12.35 -12.62
C VAL A 11 2.08 11.05 -13.33
N TRP A 12 2.98 10.08 -13.22
CA TRP A 12 2.88 8.78 -13.87
C TRP A 12 2.96 7.62 -12.89
N TRP A 13 2.15 6.60 -13.09
CA TRP A 13 2.37 5.30 -12.50
C TRP A 13 3.45 4.56 -13.30
N VAL A 14 4.47 4.09 -12.60
CA VAL A 14 5.62 3.39 -13.17
C VAL A 14 5.87 2.03 -12.51
N GLY A 15 4.96 1.58 -11.67
CA GLY A 15 4.99 0.29 -10.98
C GLY A 15 4.74 -0.91 -11.89
N GLY A 16 4.29 -2.01 -11.27
CA GLY A 16 3.99 -3.25 -11.99
C GLY A 16 3.18 -4.21 -11.14
N SER A 17 2.89 -5.39 -11.69
CA SER A 17 2.16 -6.44 -11.00
C SER A 17 2.88 -7.77 -11.08
N ASP A 18 3.00 -8.47 -9.95
CA ASP A 18 3.43 -9.88 -9.94
C ASP A 18 2.22 -10.81 -9.76
N ARG A 19 1.90 -11.56 -10.82
CA ARG A 19 0.83 -12.57 -10.84
C ARG A 19 1.31 -13.98 -10.50
N ARG A 20 2.62 -14.16 -10.30
CA ARG A 20 3.24 -15.45 -10.01
C ARG A 20 3.38 -15.69 -8.53
N LEU A 21 3.33 -14.62 -7.72
CA LEU A 21 3.46 -14.69 -6.27
C LEU A 21 2.23 -15.39 -5.67
N ALA A 22 2.46 -16.51 -4.99
CA ALA A 22 1.40 -17.28 -4.33
C ALA A 22 1.18 -16.86 -2.87
N LEU A 23 2.21 -16.34 -2.21
CA LEU A 23 2.20 -15.90 -0.82
C LEU A 23 2.81 -14.50 -0.72
N PHE A 24 2.04 -13.53 -0.26
CA PHE A 24 2.55 -12.21 0.10
C PHE A 24 3.32 -12.32 1.42
N GLU A 25 4.50 -11.70 1.52
CA GLU A 25 5.44 -11.81 2.65
C GLU A 25 5.73 -13.26 3.09
N ASN A 26 5.67 -14.23 2.16
CA ASN A 26 5.78 -15.65 2.46
C ASN A 26 4.74 -16.16 3.49
N LEU A 27 3.70 -15.41 3.75
CA LEU A 27 2.75 -15.65 4.83
C LEU A 27 1.29 -15.69 4.34
N PHE A 28 0.86 -14.70 3.57
CA PHE A 28 -0.54 -14.53 3.20
C PHE A 28 -0.83 -15.09 1.81
N PRO A 29 -1.70 -16.12 1.67
CA PRO A 29 -2.08 -16.62 0.37
C PRO A 29 -2.76 -15.55 -0.47
N ILE A 30 -2.29 -15.34 -1.69
CA ILE A 30 -2.87 -14.42 -2.66
C ILE A 30 -3.14 -15.15 -3.97
N THR A 31 -4.39 -15.25 -4.38
CA THR A 31 -4.81 -16.01 -5.58
C THR A 31 -4.74 -15.18 -6.86
N ARG A 32 -4.71 -13.85 -6.72
CA ARG A 32 -4.70 -12.89 -7.84
C ARG A 32 -3.39 -12.12 -7.96
N GLY A 33 -2.33 -12.58 -7.30
CA GLY A 33 -1.06 -11.86 -7.24
C GLY A 33 -1.14 -10.55 -6.47
N VAL A 34 -0.23 -9.63 -6.74
CA VAL A 34 -0.12 -8.33 -6.09
C VAL A 34 0.36 -7.26 -7.09
N SER A 35 -0.06 -6.03 -6.93
CA SER A 35 0.53 -4.87 -7.60
C SER A 35 1.52 -4.17 -6.65
N TYR A 36 2.62 -3.70 -7.21
CA TYR A 36 3.58 -2.82 -6.55
C TYR A 36 3.54 -1.49 -7.28
N ASN A 37 2.94 -0.49 -6.63
CA ASN A 37 2.78 0.82 -7.22
C ASN A 37 3.99 1.69 -6.90
N SER A 38 4.44 2.42 -7.89
CA SER A 38 5.45 3.46 -7.78
C SER A 38 5.06 4.59 -8.71
N TYR A 39 5.43 5.80 -8.36
CA TYR A 39 4.97 7.00 -9.04
C TYR A 39 6.16 7.88 -9.45
N LEU A 40 6.10 8.46 -10.63
CA LEU A 40 7.11 9.38 -11.14
C LEU A 40 6.47 10.74 -11.43
N ILE A 41 7.03 11.78 -10.85
CA ILE A 41 6.64 13.19 -11.04
C ILE A 41 7.66 13.82 -11.98
N LEU A 42 7.19 14.38 -13.09
CA LEU A 42 7.97 15.08 -14.10
C LEU A 42 7.73 16.58 -13.99
N ASP A 43 8.61 17.27 -13.28
CA ASP A 43 8.58 18.72 -13.11
C ASP A 43 9.95 19.33 -13.46
N GLU A 44 10.26 20.56 -13.01
CA GLU A 44 11.62 21.12 -13.16
C GLU A 44 12.66 20.15 -12.60
N GLN A 45 12.42 19.63 -11.39
CA GLN A 45 13.09 18.47 -10.81
C GLN A 45 12.19 17.26 -10.86
N THR A 46 12.77 16.08 -11.05
CA THR A 46 12.02 14.83 -11.14
C THR A 46 12.09 14.04 -9.85
N ALA A 47 11.00 13.37 -9.48
CA ALA A 47 10.96 12.55 -8.29
C ALA A 47 10.23 11.22 -8.54
N VAL A 48 10.85 10.10 -8.14
CA VAL A 48 10.15 8.82 -7.96
C VAL A 48 9.69 8.73 -6.52
N VAL A 49 8.48 8.24 -6.30
CA VAL A 49 7.91 7.95 -4.98
C VAL A 49 7.81 6.44 -4.82
N ASP A 50 8.57 5.94 -3.86
CA ASP A 50 8.82 4.53 -3.56
C ASP A 50 9.30 3.70 -4.76
N THR A 51 9.86 2.52 -4.51
CA THR A 51 10.23 1.58 -5.57
C THR A 51 9.32 0.36 -5.52
N VAL A 52 9.77 -0.79 -5.97
CA VAL A 52 8.99 -2.01 -6.10
C VAL A 52 9.79 -3.22 -5.63
N ASP A 53 9.10 -4.35 -5.48
CA ASP A 53 9.71 -5.66 -5.19
C ASP A 53 10.71 -6.08 -6.26
N SER A 54 11.69 -6.86 -5.82
CA SER A 54 12.76 -7.41 -6.68
C SER A 54 12.23 -8.22 -7.88
N SER A 55 11.08 -8.88 -7.74
CA SER A 55 10.46 -9.72 -8.78
C SER A 55 10.05 -8.93 -10.04
N ILE A 56 9.82 -7.62 -9.90
CA ILE A 56 9.43 -6.74 -11.02
C ILE A 56 10.39 -5.55 -11.22
N SER A 57 11.54 -5.54 -10.55
CA SER A 57 12.54 -4.44 -10.60
C SER A 57 12.96 -4.09 -12.03
N ARG A 58 13.10 -5.09 -12.91
CA ARG A 58 13.46 -4.86 -14.31
C ARG A 58 12.36 -4.06 -15.04
N GLN A 59 11.10 -4.45 -14.88
CA GLN A 59 9.97 -3.75 -15.51
C GLN A 59 9.87 -2.32 -14.97
N PHE A 60 10.01 -2.15 -13.67
CA PHE A 60 10.02 -0.85 -13.01
C PHE A 60 11.10 0.06 -13.58
N LEU A 61 12.35 -0.41 -13.69
CA LEU A 61 13.44 0.36 -14.26
C LEU A 61 13.18 0.75 -15.72
N GLU A 62 12.66 -0.18 -16.54
CA GLU A 62 12.27 0.11 -17.94
C GLU A 62 11.15 1.17 -17.99
N ASN A 63 10.19 1.13 -17.07
CA ASN A 63 9.12 2.13 -16.95
C ASN A 63 9.67 3.52 -16.59
N VAL A 64 10.52 3.60 -15.56
CA VAL A 64 11.15 4.85 -15.10
C VAL A 64 11.97 5.47 -16.23
N LEU A 65 12.85 4.69 -16.87
CA LEU A 65 13.72 5.19 -17.93
C LEU A 65 12.92 5.68 -19.14
N HIS A 66 11.86 4.95 -19.51
CA HIS A 66 10.98 5.37 -20.61
C HIS A 66 10.26 6.69 -20.29
N THR A 67 9.72 6.81 -19.08
CA THR A 67 8.95 7.99 -18.68
C THR A 67 9.84 9.22 -18.49
N LEU A 68 11.07 9.04 -18.00
CA LEU A 68 12.06 10.12 -17.90
C LEU A 68 12.50 10.67 -19.27
N ASP A 69 12.46 9.85 -20.30
CA ASP A 69 12.86 10.22 -21.67
C ASP A 69 14.22 10.94 -21.74
N GLY A 70 15.21 10.41 -21.04
CA GLY A 70 16.58 10.96 -20.99
C GLY A 70 16.79 12.08 -19.94
N ARG A 71 15.75 12.51 -19.23
CA ARG A 71 15.90 13.46 -18.12
C ARG A 71 16.65 12.81 -16.94
N PRO A 72 17.34 13.60 -16.09
CA PRO A 72 17.90 13.09 -14.83
C PRO A 72 16.77 12.62 -13.91
N LEU A 73 17.09 11.78 -12.93
CA LEU A 73 16.25 11.52 -11.76
C LEU A 73 16.89 12.23 -10.57
N ASP A 74 16.21 13.25 -10.03
CA ASP A 74 16.74 14.10 -8.98
C ASP A 74 16.48 13.54 -7.59
N TYR A 75 15.28 13.02 -7.35
CA TYR A 75 14.85 12.52 -6.05
C TYR A 75 14.21 11.14 -6.12
N LEU A 76 14.46 10.34 -5.07
CA LEU A 76 13.66 9.18 -4.69
C LEU A 76 13.09 9.46 -3.30
N VAL A 77 11.77 9.63 -3.21
CA VAL A 77 11.05 9.75 -1.95
C VAL A 77 10.72 8.34 -1.45
N ILE A 78 11.07 8.05 -0.21
CA ILE A 78 10.89 6.74 0.42
C ILE A 78 9.89 6.89 1.55
N ASN A 79 8.64 6.54 1.29
CA ASN A 79 7.59 6.53 2.29
C ASN A 79 7.69 5.30 3.20
N HIS A 80 8.17 4.15 2.65
CA HIS A 80 8.23 2.88 3.34
C HIS A 80 9.48 2.08 2.99
N MET A 81 10.10 1.44 3.99
CA MET A 81 11.37 0.70 3.85
C MET A 81 11.19 -0.82 3.83
N GLU A 82 9.97 -1.32 3.65
CA GLU A 82 9.76 -2.75 3.44
C GLU A 82 10.40 -3.20 2.11
N PRO A 83 11.00 -4.41 2.05
CA PRO A 83 11.73 -4.87 0.86
C PRO A 83 10.97 -4.80 -0.46
N ASP A 84 9.66 -4.94 -0.44
CA ASP A 84 8.82 -4.87 -1.64
C ASP A 84 8.56 -3.43 -2.15
N HIS A 85 9.04 -2.42 -1.41
CA HIS A 85 9.02 -1.01 -1.81
C HIS A 85 10.40 -0.39 -1.90
N CYS A 86 11.44 -1.10 -1.47
CA CYS A 86 12.80 -0.54 -1.44
C CYS A 86 13.84 -1.38 -2.20
N ALA A 87 13.48 -2.54 -2.76
CA ALA A 87 14.44 -3.44 -3.41
C ALA A 87 15.18 -2.82 -4.62
N SER A 88 14.66 -1.79 -5.24
CA SER A 88 15.28 -1.16 -6.41
C SER A 88 16.10 0.10 -6.10
N ILE A 89 16.26 0.48 -4.83
CA ILE A 89 17.00 1.70 -4.42
C ILE A 89 18.44 1.67 -4.93
N GLU A 90 19.17 0.58 -4.69
CA GLU A 90 20.58 0.46 -5.11
C GLU A 90 20.69 0.57 -6.64
N THR A 91 19.80 -0.08 -7.39
CA THR A 91 19.78 -0.01 -8.86
C THR A 91 19.59 1.44 -9.35
N LEU A 92 18.69 2.20 -8.73
CA LEU A 92 18.50 3.61 -9.07
C LEU A 92 19.71 4.46 -8.71
N LEU A 93 20.33 4.22 -7.54
CA LEU A 93 21.54 4.92 -7.12
C LEU A 93 22.73 4.69 -8.06
N LEU A 94 22.89 3.48 -8.57
CA LEU A 94 23.92 3.13 -9.55
C LEU A 94 23.64 3.76 -10.93
N ARG A 95 22.37 3.82 -11.31
CA ARG A 95 21.93 4.35 -12.61
C ARG A 95 21.93 5.88 -12.67
N PHE A 96 21.63 6.53 -11.53
CA PHE A 96 21.54 7.98 -11.39
C PHE A 96 22.50 8.49 -10.30
N PRO A 97 23.76 8.80 -10.64
CA PRO A 97 24.79 9.14 -9.66
C PRO A 97 24.48 10.40 -8.82
N THR A 98 23.64 11.30 -9.33
CA THR A 98 23.22 12.53 -8.64
C THR A 98 21.93 12.39 -7.83
N LEU A 99 21.27 11.23 -7.90
CA LEU A 99 20.01 10.94 -7.21
C LEU A 99 20.15 11.19 -5.70
N LYS A 100 19.21 11.92 -5.12
CA LYS A 100 19.07 12.13 -3.68
C LYS A 100 17.89 11.31 -3.14
N LEU A 101 18.12 10.65 -2.02
CA LEU A 101 17.12 9.90 -1.29
C LEU A 101 16.44 10.82 -0.27
N VAL A 102 15.11 10.89 -0.29
CA VAL A 102 14.30 11.69 0.63
C VAL A 102 13.55 10.73 1.56
N GLY A 103 13.74 10.89 2.85
CA GLY A 103 13.11 10.05 3.87
C GLY A 103 13.30 10.61 5.27
N ASN A 104 12.67 10.03 6.27
CA ASN A 104 12.90 10.46 7.63
C ASN A 104 14.13 9.76 8.27
N ALA A 105 14.51 10.16 9.46
CA ALA A 105 15.70 9.61 10.13
C ALA A 105 15.63 8.09 10.36
N LYS A 106 14.42 7.53 10.61
CA LYS A 106 14.26 6.09 10.78
C LYS A 106 14.36 5.35 9.44
N THR A 107 13.89 5.95 8.34
CA THR A 107 14.07 5.42 6.97
C THR A 107 15.54 5.15 6.71
N PHE A 108 16.43 6.11 6.98
CA PHE A 108 17.87 5.94 6.76
C PHE A 108 18.53 4.99 7.77
N ALA A 109 18.02 4.93 9.02
CA ALA A 109 18.46 3.93 9.99
C ALA A 109 18.12 2.49 9.54
N PHE A 110 16.94 2.27 8.98
CA PHE A 110 16.53 0.97 8.41
C PHE A 110 17.31 0.65 7.15
N MET A 111 17.51 1.63 6.29
CA MET A 111 18.30 1.45 5.07
C MET A 111 19.70 0.91 5.37
N GLY A 112 20.37 1.40 6.41
CA GLY A 112 21.66 0.88 6.88
C GLY A 112 21.63 -0.54 7.46
N GLN A 113 20.45 -1.13 7.69
CA GLN A 113 20.29 -2.53 8.09
C GLN A 113 20.06 -3.46 6.89
N PHE A 114 19.52 -2.94 5.80
CA PHE A 114 19.24 -3.72 4.59
C PHE A 114 20.35 -3.61 3.53
N TYR A 115 21.06 -2.48 3.49
CA TYR A 115 21.99 -2.16 2.42
C TYR A 115 23.34 -1.70 2.96
N ASP A 116 24.41 -2.09 2.27
CA ASP A 116 25.78 -1.66 2.54
C ASP A 116 26.31 -0.82 1.35
N PHE A 117 25.70 0.36 1.13
CA PHE A 117 26.18 1.32 0.14
C PHE A 117 26.34 2.71 0.76
N PRO A 118 27.32 3.52 0.28
CA PRO A 118 27.57 4.84 0.85
C PRO A 118 26.44 5.82 0.53
N LEU A 119 25.93 6.51 1.55
CA LEU A 119 24.87 7.52 1.44
C LEU A 119 25.40 8.96 1.55
N ASP A 120 26.71 9.18 1.67
CA ASP A 120 27.32 10.46 1.94
C ASP A 120 26.90 11.54 0.93
N GLY A 121 26.23 12.59 1.44
CA GLY A 121 25.73 13.71 0.63
C GLY A 121 24.53 13.39 -0.28
N ARG A 122 23.99 12.17 -0.21
CA ARG A 122 22.87 11.72 -1.05
C ARG A 122 21.53 11.64 -0.31
N THR A 123 21.46 12.02 0.95
CA THR A 123 20.24 11.97 1.76
C THR A 123 19.67 13.35 2.03
N VAL A 124 18.35 13.45 1.98
CA VAL A 124 17.54 14.59 2.43
C VAL A 124 16.65 14.08 3.55
N THR A 125 17.01 14.38 4.79
CA THR A 125 16.23 13.95 5.94
C THR A 125 15.08 14.92 6.20
N VAL A 126 13.86 14.40 6.20
CA VAL A 126 12.62 15.17 6.42
C VAL A 126 11.91 14.73 7.70
N LYS A 127 11.05 15.60 8.20
CA LYS A 127 10.20 15.40 9.39
C LYS A 127 8.80 15.90 9.12
N GLU A 128 7.93 15.76 10.11
CA GLU A 128 6.53 16.20 10.04
C GLU A 128 6.40 17.64 9.52
N GLY A 129 5.62 17.81 8.44
CA GLY A 129 5.29 19.09 7.86
C GLY A 129 6.38 19.72 6.99
N ASP A 130 7.58 19.12 6.88
CA ASP A 130 8.60 19.59 5.96
C ASP A 130 8.11 19.50 4.51
N THR A 131 8.66 20.33 3.64
CA THR A 131 8.29 20.39 2.22
C THR A 131 9.51 20.28 1.31
N LEU A 132 9.31 19.74 0.11
CA LEU A 132 10.26 19.70 -0.99
C LEU A 132 9.60 20.24 -2.24
N SER A 133 10.13 21.33 -2.79
CA SER A 133 9.68 21.85 -4.08
C SER A 133 10.39 21.12 -5.22
N LEU A 134 9.64 20.77 -6.25
CA LEU A 134 10.15 20.21 -7.51
C LEU A 134 10.08 21.24 -8.66
N GLY A 135 9.57 22.44 -8.38
CA GLY A 135 9.25 23.50 -9.33
C GLY A 135 7.79 23.89 -9.20
N GLY A 136 6.94 23.41 -10.08
CA GLY A 136 5.47 23.58 -9.99
C GLY A 136 4.82 22.71 -8.92
N HIS A 137 5.39 21.55 -8.59
CA HIS A 137 4.90 20.64 -7.55
C HIS A 137 5.61 20.85 -6.23
N THR A 138 4.87 20.74 -5.13
CA THR A 138 5.43 20.77 -3.78
C THR A 138 4.96 19.54 -3.01
N LEU A 139 5.93 18.77 -2.54
CA LEU A 139 5.73 17.60 -1.70
C LEU A 139 5.75 18.01 -0.23
N GLN A 140 4.76 17.61 0.54
CA GLN A 140 4.69 17.78 1.99
C GLN A 140 4.69 16.42 2.67
N PHE A 141 5.50 16.26 3.73
CA PHE A 141 5.72 14.99 4.40
C PHE A 141 4.94 14.89 5.70
N HIS A 142 4.17 13.81 5.86
CA HIS A 142 3.34 13.52 7.03
C HIS A 142 3.80 12.20 7.65
N MET A 143 4.33 12.27 8.87
CA MET A 143 4.76 11.06 9.59
C MET A 143 3.55 10.25 10.06
N THR A 144 3.48 8.99 9.66
CA THR A 144 2.40 8.05 10.00
C THR A 144 2.98 6.75 10.59
N PRO A 145 3.74 6.87 11.71
CA PRO A 145 4.44 5.72 12.27
C PRO A 145 3.47 4.60 12.64
N MET A 146 3.90 3.36 12.42
CA MET A 146 3.13 2.13 12.64
C MET A 146 1.91 1.95 11.71
N VAL A 147 1.88 2.66 10.58
CA VAL A 147 0.92 2.39 9.52
C VAL A 147 1.69 1.93 8.25
N HIS A 148 2.36 0.72 8.21
CA HIS A 148 2.31 -0.19 9.37
C HIS A 148 3.68 -0.34 10.08
N TRP A 149 4.79 0.20 9.59
CA TRP A 149 6.12 0.19 10.21
C TRP A 149 6.45 1.53 10.88
N PRO A 150 7.46 1.55 11.81
CA PRO A 150 7.74 2.74 12.62
C PRO A 150 8.33 3.94 11.86
N GLU A 151 8.86 3.76 10.66
CA GLU A 151 9.43 4.80 9.81
C GLU A 151 8.43 5.35 8.78
N VAL A 152 7.26 4.72 8.62
CA VAL A 152 6.32 5.08 7.55
C VAL A 152 5.95 6.55 7.62
N MET A 153 5.98 7.18 6.45
CA MET A 153 5.41 8.50 6.20
C MET A 153 4.52 8.46 4.96
N MET A 154 3.67 9.46 4.81
CA MET A 154 2.90 9.72 3.61
C MET A 154 3.36 11.03 2.99
N THR A 155 3.36 11.10 1.69
CA THR A 155 3.73 12.30 0.95
C THR A 155 2.50 12.88 0.29
N TYR A 156 2.18 14.14 0.61
CA TYR A 156 1.11 14.88 -0.04
C TYR A 156 1.68 15.84 -1.08
N GLU A 157 1.25 15.71 -2.31
CA GLU A 157 1.57 16.65 -3.38
C GLU A 157 0.43 17.68 -3.47
N SER A 158 0.75 18.95 -3.20
CA SER A 158 -0.26 19.97 -2.92
C SER A 158 -0.86 20.64 -4.16
N SER A 159 -0.19 20.58 -5.31
CA SER A 159 -0.63 21.29 -6.53
C SER A 159 -1.79 20.57 -7.22
N GLU A 160 -1.68 19.24 -7.32
CA GLU A 160 -2.69 18.36 -7.92
C GLU A 160 -3.45 17.54 -6.85
N LYS A 161 -3.12 17.74 -5.55
CA LYS A 161 -3.80 17.17 -4.38
C LYS A 161 -3.72 15.64 -4.32
N LEU A 162 -2.52 15.11 -4.59
CA LEU A 162 -2.26 13.67 -4.58
C LEU A 162 -1.69 13.23 -3.23
N LEU A 163 -2.26 12.19 -2.65
CA LEU A 163 -1.74 11.55 -1.44
C LEU A 163 -1.05 10.23 -1.79
N PHE A 164 0.27 10.18 -1.71
CA PHE A 164 1.05 8.93 -1.74
C PHE A 164 1.06 8.34 -0.34
N SER A 165 0.24 7.31 -0.14
CA SER A 165 -0.20 6.88 1.20
C SER A 165 0.60 5.73 1.78
N ALA A 166 1.74 5.36 1.19
CA ALA A 166 2.43 4.12 1.51
C ALA A 166 1.45 2.93 1.43
N ASP A 167 1.51 2.00 2.36
CA ASP A 167 0.65 0.81 2.41
C ASP A 167 -0.78 1.09 2.84
N ALA A 168 -1.04 2.24 3.46
CA ALA A 168 -2.40 2.59 3.80
C ALA A 168 -3.28 2.67 2.54
N PHE A 169 -4.51 2.19 2.66
CA PHE A 169 -5.49 2.13 1.57
C PHE A 169 -5.17 1.09 0.48
N GLY A 170 -4.17 0.24 0.71
CA GLY A 170 -3.78 -0.84 -0.18
C GLY A 170 -4.75 -2.02 -0.23
N SER A 171 -4.51 -2.91 -1.18
CA SER A 171 -5.26 -4.14 -1.37
C SER A 171 -4.35 -5.23 -1.96
N PHE A 172 -4.59 -6.49 -1.59
CA PHE A 172 -4.07 -7.61 -2.38
C PHE A 172 -4.70 -7.62 -3.77
N GLY A 173 -4.04 -8.26 -4.70
CA GLY A 173 -4.47 -8.39 -6.08
C GLY A 173 -3.62 -7.60 -7.08
N ALA A 174 -3.36 -8.22 -8.22
CA ALA A 174 -2.65 -7.63 -9.34
C ALA A 174 -3.62 -6.84 -10.21
N THR A 175 -3.29 -5.59 -10.53
CA THR A 175 -4.08 -4.76 -11.45
C THR A 175 -4.04 -5.33 -12.87
N GLY A 176 -5.18 -5.33 -13.57
CA GLY A 176 -5.35 -5.95 -14.88
C GLY A 176 -5.20 -5.00 -16.09
N GLY A 177 -4.58 -3.84 -15.89
CA GLY A 177 -4.58 -2.74 -16.87
C GLY A 177 -5.51 -1.61 -16.43
N ASN A 178 -6.61 -1.92 -15.79
CA ASN A 178 -7.44 -0.96 -15.07
C ASN A 178 -6.72 -0.61 -13.77
N LEU A 179 -6.32 0.64 -13.64
CA LEU A 179 -5.51 1.10 -12.52
C LEU A 179 -6.34 1.85 -11.47
N PHE A 180 -7.39 2.54 -11.91
CA PHE A 180 -8.17 3.42 -11.05
C PHE A 180 -9.43 2.74 -10.54
N ASN A 181 -9.88 3.13 -9.34
CA ASN A 181 -11.07 2.57 -8.69
C ASN A 181 -12.36 2.74 -9.50
N ASP A 182 -12.47 3.80 -10.31
CA ASP A 182 -13.63 4.06 -11.17
C ASP A 182 -13.62 3.26 -12.49
N GLU A 183 -12.53 2.56 -12.78
CA GLU A 183 -12.42 1.61 -13.89
C GLU A 183 -12.78 0.18 -13.47
N LEU A 184 -13.15 -0.04 -12.21
CA LEU A 184 -13.31 -1.36 -11.59
C LEU A 184 -14.70 -1.48 -10.93
N ASN A 185 -15.14 -2.71 -10.72
CA ASN A 185 -16.18 -2.98 -9.72
C ASN A 185 -15.50 -3.36 -8.40
N PHE A 186 -15.19 -2.33 -7.58
CA PHE A 186 -14.42 -2.52 -6.37
C PHE A 186 -15.11 -3.46 -5.37
N ASP A 187 -16.42 -3.32 -5.16
CA ASP A 187 -17.17 -4.13 -4.20
C ASP A 187 -17.17 -5.61 -4.56
N ARG A 188 -17.33 -5.92 -5.85
CA ARG A 188 -17.34 -7.30 -6.32
C ARG A 188 -15.96 -7.93 -6.36
N ASP A 189 -14.95 -7.17 -6.83
CA ASP A 189 -13.67 -7.76 -7.28
C ASP A 189 -12.51 -7.48 -6.31
N TRP A 190 -12.62 -6.46 -5.44
CA TRP A 190 -11.49 -5.97 -4.65
C TRP A 190 -11.76 -5.81 -3.16
N LEU A 191 -13.00 -5.60 -2.74
CA LEU A 191 -13.31 -5.25 -1.35
C LEU A 191 -12.87 -6.32 -0.35
N ASP A 192 -13.03 -7.60 -0.68
CA ASP A 192 -12.59 -8.70 0.20
C ASP A 192 -11.06 -8.76 0.30
N ASP A 193 -10.35 -8.54 -0.80
CA ASP A 193 -8.88 -8.46 -0.78
C ASP A 193 -8.37 -7.21 -0.04
N ALA A 194 -9.09 -6.09 -0.12
CA ALA A 194 -8.78 -4.89 0.65
C ALA A 194 -9.00 -5.10 2.17
N ARG A 195 -10.09 -5.77 2.57
CA ARG A 195 -10.33 -6.15 3.98
C ARG A 195 -9.23 -7.08 4.50
N ARG A 196 -8.87 -8.10 3.71
CA ARG A 196 -7.80 -9.04 4.05
C ARG A 196 -6.46 -8.33 4.17
N TYR A 197 -6.16 -7.43 3.24
CA TYR A 197 -4.95 -6.61 3.29
C TYR A 197 -4.95 -5.77 4.56
N TYR A 198 -6.00 -4.99 4.81
CA TYR A 198 -6.12 -4.18 6.02
C TYR A 198 -5.93 -5.03 7.30
N GLY A 199 -6.70 -6.12 7.43
CA GLY A 199 -6.69 -6.97 8.62
C GLY A 199 -5.33 -7.60 8.92
N ASN A 200 -4.57 -7.97 7.89
CA ASN A 200 -3.29 -8.66 8.03
C ASN A 200 -2.09 -7.70 8.16
N ILE A 201 -2.11 -6.58 7.45
CA ILE A 201 -0.98 -5.67 7.36
C ILE A 201 -1.10 -4.53 8.39
N VAL A 202 -2.25 -3.88 8.46
CA VAL A 202 -2.46 -2.66 9.23
C VAL A 202 -3.32 -2.86 10.49
N GLY A 203 -4.15 -3.90 10.52
CA GLY A 203 -5.29 -4.04 11.43
C GLY A 203 -4.96 -4.00 12.93
N LYS A 204 -3.77 -4.43 13.38
CA LYS A 204 -3.38 -4.33 14.79
C LYS A 204 -3.05 -2.90 15.26
N TYR A 205 -2.92 -1.96 14.32
CA TYR A 205 -2.52 -0.58 14.58
C TYR A 205 -3.68 0.42 14.46
N GLY A 206 -4.90 0.02 14.82
CA GLY A 206 -6.11 0.84 14.66
C GLY A 206 -5.99 2.25 15.24
N LEU A 207 -5.36 2.42 16.42
CA LEU A 207 -5.14 3.74 17.02
C LEU A 207 -4.22 4.63 16.18
N GLN A 208 -3.19 4.06 15.56
CA GLN A 208 -2.26 4.79 14.70
C GLN A 208 -2.94 5.16 13.36
N VAL A 209 -3.79 4.27 12.84
CA VAL A 209 -4.62 4.58 11.66
C VAL A 209 -5.57 5.72 11.97
N GLN A 210 -6.26 5.73 13.12
CA GLN A 210 -7.11 6.85 13.55
C GLN A 210 -6.34 8.16 13.64
N ALA A 211 -5.12 8.13 14.19
CA ALA A 211 -4.25 9.31 14.24
C ALA A 211 -3.86 9.80 12.85
N ALA A 212 -3.56 8.89 11.91
CA ALA A 212 -3.27 9.21 10.53
C ALA A 212 -4.49 9.83 9.82
N LEU A 213 -5.67 9.19 9.92
CA LEU A 213 -6.91 9.72 9.34
C LEU A 213 -7.23 11.13 9.85
N LYS A 214 -7.08 11.36 11.16
CA LYS A 214 -7.26 12.70 11.76
C LYS A 214 -6.27 13.73 11.18
N LYS A 215 -5.01 13.33 10.97
CA LYS A 215 -4.00 14.21 10.37
C LYS A 215 -4.35 14.56 8.93
N LEU A 216 -4.79 13.58 8.15
CA LEU A 216 -5.14 13.74 6.74
C LEU A 216 -6.46 14.50 6.53
N SER A 217 -7.36 14.54 7.52
CA SER A 217 -8.66 15.20 7.39
C SER A 217 -8.60 16.70 7.11
N GLY A 218 -7.44 17.35 7.34
CA GLY A 218 -7.21 18.75 7.00
C GLY A 218 -6.70 18.99 5.57
N LEU A 219 -6.43 17.91 4.81
CA LEU A 219 -5.91 18.01 3.44
C LEU A 219 -7.04 17.90 2.42
N ASP A 220 -6.94 18.69 1.36
CA ASP A 220 -7.84 18.59 0.20
C ASP A 220 -7.29 17.53 -0.77
N ILE A 221 -7.71 16.27 -0.60
CA ILE A 221 -7.19 15.14 -1.36
C ILE A 221 -8.10 14.85 -2.54
N ALA A 222 -7.55 14.93 -3.77
CA ALA A 222 -8.24 14.56 -5.01
C ALA A 222 -7.97 13.09 -5.40
N MET A 223 -6.81 12.54 -5.02
CA MET A 223 -6.43 11.18 -5.37
C MET A 223 -5.61 10.55 -4.24
N ILE A 224 -5.89 9.27 -3.93
CA ILE A 224 -5.08 8.45 -3.01
C ILE A 224 -4.31 7.43 -3.84
N CYS A 225 -3.00 7.42 -3.68
CA CYS A 225 -2.02 6.64 -4.43
C CYS A 225 -1.32 5.64 -3.49
N PRO A 226 -1.93 4.46 -3.21
CA PRO A 226 -1.34 3.45 -2.34
C PRO A 226 -0.23 2.66 -3.04
N LEU A 227 0.60 1.96 -2.26
CA LEU A 227 1.66 1.10 -2.80
C LEU A 227 1.14 -0.24 -3.36
N HIS A 228 -0.08 -0.64 -2.98
CA HIS A 228 -0.73 -1.86 -3.51
C HIS A 228 -2.18 -1.59 -3.92
N GLY A 229 -2.66 -2.33 -4.92
CA GLY A 229 -4.05 -2.29 -5.37
C GLY A 229 -4.40 -1.07 -6.21
N PRO A 230 -5.70 -0.77 -6.35
CA PRO A 230 -6.18 0.33 -7.17
C PRO A 230 -5.83 1.72 -6.63
N ILE A 231 -5.61 2.67 -7.52
CA ILE A 231 -5.49 4.10 -7.21
C ILE A 231 -6.90 4.68 -7.13
N TRP A 232 -7.15 5.50 -6.11
CA TRP A 232 -8.45 6.10 -5.85
C TRP A 232 -8.50 7.55 -6.31
N ARG A 233 -9.34 7.85 -7.29
CA ARG A 233 -9.58 9.21 -7.80
C ARG A 233 -11.05 9.63 -7.81
N SER A 234 -11.91 8.77 -7.27
CA SER A 234 -13.34 9.05 -7.12
C SER A 234 -13.86 8.36 -5.86
N ASN A 235 -14.95 8.88 -5.31
CA ASN A 235 -15.63 8.29 -4.14
C ASN A 235 -14.68 7.97 -2.97
N LEU A 236 -13.78 8.91 -2.66
CA LEU A 236 -12.77 8.72 -1.61
C LEU A 236 -13.41 8.51 -0.24
N ASP A 237 -14.54 9.15 0.03
CA ASP A 237 -15.28 9.02 1.29
C ASP A 237 -15.68 7.57 1.58
N TYR A 238 -15.96 6.78 0.54
CA TYR A 238 -16.26 5.35 0.70
C TYR A 238 -15.07 4.59 1.28
N LEU A 239 -13.86 4.80 0.75
CA LEU A 239 -12.64 4.16 1.23
C LEU A 239 -12.28 4.63 2.64
N LEU A 240 -12.39 5.94 2.89
CA LEU A 240 -12.11 6.53 4.19
C LEU A 240 -13.07 6.04 5.28
N ASP A 241 -14.37 5.89 4.96
CA ASP A 241 -15.37 5.29 5.88
C ASP A 241 -15.01 3.83 6.23
N LYS A 242 -14.54 3.04 5.24
CA LYS A 242 -14.08 1.67 5.49
C LYS A 242 -12.89 1.66 6.45
N TYR A 243 -11.86 2.46 6.17
CA TYR A 243 -10.69 2.56 7.03
C TYR A 243 -11.01 3.06 8.43
N ASP A 244 -11.92 4.03 8.56
CA ASP A 244 -12.38 4.53 9.85
C ASP A 244 -13.06 3.42 10.67
N LYS A 245 -14.00 2.67 10.07
CA LYS A 245 -14.67 1.54 10.73
C LYS A 245 -13.71 0.42 11.10
N TRP A 246 -12.87 0.00 10.15
CA TRP A 246 -11.92 -1.08 10.39
C TRP A 246 -10.93 -0.74 11.51
N SER A 247 -10.44 0.49 11.56
CA SER A 247 -9.48 0.94 12.58
C SER A 247 -10.10 1.14 13.96
N ARG A 248 -11.42 1.31 14.04
CA ARG A 248 -12.18 1.30 15.31
C ARG A 248 -12.68 -0.09 15.69
N TYR A 249 -12.35 -1.12 14.87
CA TYR A 249 -12.83 -2.48 15.06
C TYR A 249 -14.36 -2.57 15.02
N GLU A 250 -15.01 -1.70 14.28
CA GLU A 250 -16.45 -1.71 14.09
C GLU A 250 -16.82 -2.69 12.98
N PRO A 251 -17.69 -3.68 13.25
CA PRO A 251 -18.11 -4.62 12.23
C PRO A 251 -18.97 -3.92 11.17
N GLU A 252 -18.69 -4.19 9.89
CA GLU A 252 -19.50 -3.66 8.78
C GLU A 252 -20.91 -4.26 8.76
N GLU A 253 -21.06 -5.46 9.31
CA GLU A 253 -22.34 -6.17 9.39
C GLU A 253 -22.40 -7.07 10.64
N ARG A 254 -23.61 -7.44 11.05
CA ARG A 254 -23.80 -8.37 12.15
C ARG A 254 -23.41 -9.78 11.71
N ALA A 255 -22.30 -10.28 12.21
CA ALA A 255 -21.75 -11.59 11.88
C ALA A 255 -21.32 -12.37 13.13
N VAL A 256 -21.13 -13.68 12.98
CA VAL A 256 -20.54 -14.56 14.00
C VAL A 256 -19.36 -15.30 13.38
N ALA A 257 -18.19 -15.25 14.02
CA ALA A 257 -17.04 -16.08 13.67
C ALA A 257 -16.93 -17.24 14.65
N VAL A 258 -16.90 -18.47 14.14
CA VAL A 258 -16.70 -19.68 14.94
C VAL A 258 -15.31 -20.25 14.66
N LEU A 259 -14.45 -20.19 15.67
CA LEU A 259 -13.08 -20.75 15.61
C LEU A 259 -13.09 -22.11 16.29
N TYR A 260 -12.54 -23.14 15.64
CA TYR A 260 -12.53 -24.49 16.17
C TYR A 260 -11.31 -25.28 15.73
N ALA A 261 -11.03 -26.40 16.45
CA ALA A 261 -10.11 -27.43 16.03
C ALA A 261 -10.81 -28.78 16.07
N SER A 262 -10.64 -29.62 15.05
CA SER A 262 -11.21 -30.96 14.99
C SER A 262 -10.19 -31.92 14.42
N MET A 263 -9.96 -33.06 15.12
CA MET A 263 -9.06 -34.13 14.64
C MET A 263 -9.83 -35.15 13.79
N TYR A 264 -11.00 -35.58 14.26
CA TYR A 264 -11.78 -36.65 13.64
C TYR A 264 -13.13 -36.21 13.12
N GLY A 265 -13.44 -34.90 13.18
CA GLY A 265 -14.68 -34.34 12.64
C GLY A 265 -15.78 -34.09 13.66
N ASP A 266 -15.70 -34.62 14.90
CA ASP A 266 -16.77 -34.48 15.89
C ASP A 266 -17.00 -33.02 16.30
N THR A 267 -15.92 -32.26 16.57
CA THR A 267 -16.02 -30.83 16.86
C THR A 267 -16.55 -30.06 15.65
N GLU A 268 -16.15 -30.43 14.44
CA GLU A 268 -16.68 -29.84 13.20
C GLU A 268 -18.19 -30.07 13.05
N ASN A 269 -18.69 -31.27 13.37
CA ASN A 269 -20.13 -31.57 13.40
C ASN A 269 -20.85 -30.68 14.41
N ALA A 270 -20.28 -30.48 15.62
CA ALA A 270 -20.87 -29.60 16.61
C ALA A 270 -20.92 -28.12 16.10
N VAL A 271 -19.87 -27.68 15.41
CA VAL A 271 -19.84 -26.35 14.75
C VAL A 271 -20.90 -26.23 13.67
N ASN A 272 -21.12 -27.28 12.87
CA ASN A 272 -22.17 -27.30 11.86
C ASN A 272 -23.58 -27.17 12.49
N LEU A 273 -23.84 -27.85 13.59
CA LEU A 273 -25.09 -27.73 14.33
C LEU A 273 -25.26 -26.32 14.92
N LEU A 274 -24.20 -25.76 15.51
CA LEU A 274 -24.23 -24.38 16.02
C LEU A 274 -24.51 -23.39 14.89
N ALA A 275 -23.84 -23.53 13.74
CA ALA A 275 -24.03 -22.65 12.59
C ALA A 275 -25.46 -22.71 12.05
N ALA A 276 -26.08 -23.92 11.99
CA ALA A 276 -27.44 -24.07 11.61
C ALA A 276 -28.41 -23.35 12.59
N GLY A 277 -28.21 -23.56 13.91
CA GLY A 277 -29.02 -22.87 14.92
C GLY A 277 -28.87 -21.34 14.90
N LEU A 278 -27.67 -20.82 14.63
CA LEU A 278 -27.43 -19.38 14.42
C LEU A 278 -28.20 -18.87 13.18
N ALA A 279 -28.15 -19.61 12.08
CA ALA A 279 -28.88 -19.25 10.86
C ALA A 279 -30.39 -19.22 11.10
N ASP A 280 -30.94 -20.23 11.77
CA ASP A 280 -32.34 -20.29 12.17
C ASP A 280 -32.75 -19.13 13.10
N SER A 281 -31.78 -18.61 13.89
CA SER A 281 -31.96 -17.43 14.75
C SER A 281 -31.79 -16.11 14.00
N GLY A 282 -31.65 -16.13 12.66
CA GLY A 282 -31.56 -14.94 11.81
C GLY A 282 -30.18 -14.35 11.65
N VAL A 283 -29.10 -15.04 12.04
CA VAL A 283 -27.73 -14.61 11.76
C VAL A 283 -27.41 -14.90 10.29
N LYS A 284 -27.23 -13.84 9.49
CA LYS A 284 -27.05 -13.95 8.03
C LYS A 284 -25.61 -14.28 7.61
N LYS A 285 -24.61 -13.92 8.42
CA LYS A 285 -23.18 -14.16 8.12
C LYS A 285 -22.53 -14.95 9.24
N ILE A 286 -22.03 -16.13 8.91
CA ILE A 286 -21.36 -17.04 9.85
C ILE A 286 -20.04 -17.46 9.20
N GLY A 287 -18.94 -16.94 9.72
CA GLY A 287 -17.59 -17.34 9.35
C GLY A 287 -17.15 -18.56 10.17
N ARG A 288 -16.45 -19.51 9.54
CA ARG A 288 -15.86 -20.68 10.21
C ARG A 288 -14.39 -20.76 9.88
N ALA A 289 -13.53 -20.93 10.89
CA ALA A 289 -12.10 -21.16 10.72
C ALA A 289 -11.63 -22.32 11.57
N SER A 290 -10.95 -23.29 10.96
CA SER A 290 -10.29 -24.38 11.69
C SER A 290 -8.85 -23.99 12.04
N CYS A 291 -8.28 -24.58 13.11
CA CYS A 291 -6.87 -24.38 13.46
C CYS A 291 -5.88 -24.88 12.40
N ARG A 292 -6.32 -25.56 11.36
CA ARG A 292 -5.52 -25.93 10.19
C ARG A 292 -5.46 -24.82 9.15
N GLU A 293 -6.39 -23.85 9.23
CA GLU A 293 -6.45 -22.68 8.38
C GLU A 293 -5.97 -21.46 9.16
N ARG A 294 -5.23 -20.57 8.50
CA ARG A 294 -4.83 -19.30 9.14
C ARG A 294 -6.06 -18.45 9.38
N VAL A 295 -6.29 -18.07 10.63
CA VAL A 295 -7.47 -17.29 11.08
C VAL A 295 -7.69 -16.01 10.27
N CYS A 296 -6.61 -15.45 9.75
CA CYS A 296 -6.63 -14.22 8.94
C CYS A 296 -7.41 -14.28 7.61
N GLN A 297 -7.94 -15.44 7.21
CA GLN A 297 -8.72 -15.56 5.97
C GLN A 297 -10.21 -15.22 6.14
N TYR A 298 -10.69 -15.06 7.39
CA TYR A 298 -12.13 -15.00 7.69
C TYR A 298 -12.55 -13.86 8.64
N VAL A 299 -11.68 -12.90 8.87
CA VAL A 299 -12.02 -11.72 9.71
C VAL A 299 -12.30 -10.50 8.84
#